data_e2523a96d449c80fd7b1843aa4f61574
#
_entry.id   e2523a96d449c80fd7b1843aa4f61574
#
_cell.length_a   1.000
_cell.length_b   1.000
_cell.length_c   1.000
_cell.angle_alpha   90.00
_cell.angle_beta   90.00
_cell.angle_gamma   90.00
#
_symmetry.space_group_name_H-M   'P 1'
#
loop_
_entity.id
_entity.type
_entity.pdbx_description
1 polymer ?
#
loop_
_entity_poly.entity_id
_entity_poly.type
_entity_poly.pdbx_seq_one_letter_code
_entity_poly.pdbx_strand_id
1 'polypeptide(L)'
;MRRFLVSSVACAAMIASAASAQDFSAQRLSDEIRTISADDFQGRKPGTEGERKTLSFLQAQYEAMGLQPGGPDGQWLQRIELKRYTPAAGAAVFSVTDPAGQAHLLTVGTDVVLRAVSNDGQADIQGAELVFAGFGITAPERNWDDYGDIDVRGKVVVVVGGEPDGDLFNGEYTTNYQSAAYKADEAFRRGAVGVVTLAGERDWRRASGGAAQERTLTPGAADLEFTATLSQSGKAALAQAAGVDAARLAGAQDGSFKAFALSGATLSVKQSETIGTLVTHNLLAKIEGAERPDEVIVYSAHWDHVGVGGDHAGGEDKIFNGAWDNASGTIGVLEMARELSKAPRPARTLVFAHMAAEEMGLLGAYAYVADPVYPLETTVADINIDMLPLSGPTRDVPIFGKGQNTLEDDLDALARAEARYVSDDGQPQQGFYYRSDHFPFARAGVPALMPWHGVDFVEGGKEAGWAAWRARFGAVYHQPSDEWSADWDLTSAVENLTLLYRLGLQLANGDEWPTWKPTSEFGQVRVRSEAARQ
;
A
#
# COMPACT_ATOMS: atom_id res chain seq x y z
N MET A 1 -57.91 -54.40 2.22
CA MET A 1 -56.51 -54.10 1.96
C MET A 1 -56.18 -52.69 2.46
N ARG A 2 -55.70 -52.60 3.67
CA ARG A 2 -55.26 -51.29 4.28
C ARG A 2 -53.76 -51.17 4.07
N ARG A 3 -53.33 -50.09 3.36
CA ARG A 3 -51.92 -49.71 3.21
C ARG A 3 -51.52 -48.86 4.39
N PHE A 4 -50.53 -49.32 5.15
CA PHE A 4 -49.86 -48.50 6.16
C PHE A 4 -48.78 -47.60 5.45
N LEU A 5 -48.89 -46.32 5.60
CA LEU A 5 -47.81 -45.39 5.32
C LEU A 5 -46.95 -45.31 6.57
N VAL A 6 -45.67 -45.63 6.42
CA VAL A 6 -44.64 -45.39 7.43
C VAL A 6 -44.00 -44.04 7.08
N SER A 7 -44.25 -43.06 7.92
CA SER A 7 -43.57 -41.75 7.83
C SER A 7 -42.24 -41.84 8.58
N SER A 8 -41.13 -41.80 7.85
CA SER A 8 -39.80 -41.68 8.41
C SER A 8 -39.55 -40.22 8.78
N VAL A 9 -39.50 -39.88 10.06
CA VAL A 9 -39.05 -38.61 10.57
C VAL A 9 -37.53 -38.68 10.63
N ALA A 10 -36.86 -37.97 9.73
CA ALA A 10 -35.41 -37.73 9.80
C ALA A 10 -35.16 -36.65 10.86
N CYS A 11 -34.63 -37.06 12.02
CA CYS A 11 -34.05 -36.13 12.98
C CYS A 11 -32.73 -35.58 12.41
N ALA A 12 -32.76 -34.38 11.90
CA ALA A 12 -31.53 -33.60 11.67
C ALA A 12 -30.98 -33.18 13.03
N ALA A 13 -29.97 -33.87 13.50
CA ALA A 13 -29.17 -33.41 14.64
C ALA A 13 -28.36 -32.19 14.21
N MET A 14 -28.78 -30.99 14.59
CA MET A 14 -27.94 -29.83 14.58
C MET A 14 -26.85 -30.04 15.64
N ILE A 15 -25.65 -30.38 15.18
CA ILE A 15 -24.46 -30.28 16.00
C ILE A 15 -24.14 -28.76 16.07
N ALA A 16 -24.66 -28.11 17.08
CA ALA A 16 -24.15 -26.82 17.47
C ALA A 16 -22.73 -27.06 18.03
N SER A 17 -21.70 -26.92 17.20
CA SER A 17 -20.36 -26.74 17.70
C SER A 17 -20.40 -25.47 18.55
N ALA A 18 -20.12 -25.61 19.85
CA ALA A 18 -19.82 -24.49 20.69
C ALA A 18 -18.57 -23.85 20.11
N ALA A 19 -18.75 -22.78 19.32
CA ALA A 19 -17.65 -21.89 19.02
C ALA A 19 -17.11 -21.43 20.38
N SER A 20 -15.85 -21.74 20.69
CA SER A 20 -15.20 -21.18 21.85
C SER A 20 -15.33 -19.66 21.70
N ALA A 21 -15.87 -18.99 22.72
CA ALA A 21 -15.97 -17.54 22.69
C ALA A 21 -14.55 -17.00 22.48
N GLN A 22 -14.32 -16.23 21.42
CA GLN A 22 -13.08 -15.52 21.21
C GLN A 22 -12.82 -14.61 22.40
N ASP A 23 -11.57 -14.55 22.85
CA ASP A 23 -11.18 -13.78 24.04
C ASP A 23 -10.03 -12.81 23.73
N PHE A 24 -10.32 -11.83 22.85
CA PHE A 24 -9.41 -10.72 22.65
C PHE A 24 -9.29 -9.92 23.94
N SER A 25 -8.09 -9.92 24.52
CA SER A 25 -7.86 -9.25 25.79
C SER A 25 -7.27 -7.85 25.58
N ALA A 26 -8.06 -6.81 25.92
CA ALA A 26 -7.59 -5.42 25.92
C ALA A 26 -6.32 -5.24 26.78
N GLN A 27 -6.23 -5.94 27.92
CA GLN A 27 -5.06 -5.88 28.78
C GLN A 27 -3.82 -6.48 28.10
N ARG A 28 -3.96 -7.65 27.45
CA ARG A 28 -2.84 -8.29 26.76
C ARG A 28 -2.39 -7.47 25.56
N LEU A 29 -3.33 -6.94 24.75
CA LEU A 29 -3.03 -5.97 23.69
C LEU A 29 -2.20 -4.81 24.23
N SER A 30 -2.65 -4.17 25.30
CA SER A 30 -1.96 -3.04 25.92
C SER A 30 -0.55 -3.39 26.40
N ASP A 31 -0.38 -4.53 27.09
CA ASP A 31 0.91 -4.96 27.63
C ASP A 31 1.92 -5.32 26.52
N GLU A 32 1.48 -5.96 25.45
CA GLU A 32 2.35 -6.34 24.33
C GLU A 32 2.69 -5.13 23.45
N ILE A 33 1.74 -4.20 23.19
CA ILE A 33 2.02 -2.92 22.53
C ILE A 33 3.08 -2.15 23.32
N ARG A 34 2.88 -2.00 24.65
CA ARG A 34 3.86 -1.36 25.54
C ARG A 34 5.24 -2.00 25.43
N THR A 35 5.29 -3.32 25.28
CA THR A 35 6.56 -4.06 25.20
C THR A 35 7.33 -3.69 23.94
N ILE A 36 6.72 -3.79 22.75
CA ILE A 36 7.45 -3.57 21.48
C ILE A 36 7.62 -2.09 21.14
N SER A 37 6.88 -1.19 21.79
CA SER A 37 7.04 0.26 21.64
C SER A 37 7.91 0.89 22.73
N ALA A 38 8.56 0.11 23.59
CA ALA A 38 9.49 0.64 24.58
C ALA A 38 10.78 1.14 23.92
N ASP A 39 11.48 2.08 24.57
CA ASP A 39 12.74 2.67 24.10
C ASP A 39 13.80 1.64 23.71
N ASP A 40 13.81 0.50 24.39
CA ASP A 40 14.68 -0.64 24.11
C ASP A 40 14.56 -1.16 22.67
N PHE A 41 13.41 -0.96 22.02
CA PHE A 41 13.16 -1.33 20.62
C PHE A 41 13.57 -0.23 19.64
N GLN A 42 14.02 0.94 20.13
CA GLN A 42 14.63 2.00 19.34
C GLN A 42 13.78 2.40 18.12
N GLY A 43 12.44 2.41 18.25
CA GLY A 43 11.52 2.75 17.18
C GLY A 43 11.58 1.80 15.97
N ARG A 44 12.02 0.58 16.14
CA ARG A 44 11.88 -0.57 15.21
C ARG A 44 12.31 -0.31 13.75
N LYS A 45 13.30 0.56 13.54
CA LYS A 45 13.74 0.88 12.17
C LYS A 45 14.35 -0.33 11.46
N PRO A 46 14.02 -0.56 10.16
CA PRO A 46 14.64 -1.60 9.34
C PRO A 46 16.17 -1.54 9.33
N GLY A 47 16.81 -2.71 9.40
CA GLY A 47 18.27 -2.85 9.42
C GLY A 47 18.95 -2.49 10.76
N THR A 48 18.18 -2.35 11.84
CA THR A 48 18.71 -1.97 13.16
C THR A 48 18.53 -3.06 14.24
N GLU A 49 19.05 -2.80 15.43
CA GLU A 49 18.81 -3.65 16.61
C GLU A 49 17.32 -3.68 16.99
N GLY A 50 16.57 -2.59 16.71
CA GLY A 50 15.12 -2.53 16.89
C GLY A 50 14.40 -3.57 16.04
N GLU A 51 14.75 -3.72 14.76
CA GLU A 51 14.26 -4.82 13.91
C GLU A 51 14.50 -6.17 14.55
N ARG A 52 15.76 -6.46 14.89
CA ARG A 52 16.13 -7.76 15.45
C ARG A 52 15.32 -8.11 16.71
N LYS A 53 15.14 -7.16 17.61
CA LYS A 53 14.35 -7.35 18.84
C LYS A 53 12.88 -7.62 18.52
N THR A 54 12.29 -6.84 17.62
CA THR A 54 10.89 -6.97 17.24
C THR A 54 10.61 -8.32 16.59
N LEU A 55 11.41 -8.71 15.59
CA LEU A 55 11.24 -10.00 14.91
C LEU A 55 11.45 -11.17 15.86
N SER A 56 12.45 -11.08 16.77
CA SER A 56 12.66 -12.11 17.79
C SER A 56 11.50 -12.23 18.78
N PHE A 57 10.89 -11.10 19.17
CA PHE A 57 9.71 -11.10 20.03
C PHE A 57 8.52 -11.78 19.33
N LEU A 58 8.20 -11.35 18.11
CA LEU A 58 7.07 -11.89 17.33
C LEU A 58 7.23 -13.39 17.07
N GLN A 59 8.42 -13.82 16.62
CA GLN A 59 8.71 -15.24 16.38
C GLN A 59 8.51 -16.07 17.65
N ALA A 60 9.04 -15.63 18.79
CA ALA A 60 8.89 -16.34 20.06
C ALA A 60 7.41 -16.47 20.48
N GLN A 61 6.59 -15.45 20.22
CA GLN A 61 5.15 -15.53 20.48
C GLN A 61 4.46 -16.57 19.58
N TYR A 62 4.77 -16.58 18.29
CA TYR A 62 4.21 -17.57 17.35
C TYR A 62 4.64 -19.00 17.68
N GLU A 63 5.91 -19.20 18.04
CA GLU A 63 6.42 -20.50 18.50
C GLU A 63 5.70 -20.97 19.78
N ALA A 64 5.47 -20.07 20.74
CA ALA A 64 4.74 -20.37 21.98
C ALA A 64 3.27 -20.76 21.73
N MET A 65 2.65 -20.23 20.67
CA MET A 65 1.31 -20.61 20.22
C MET A 65 1.29 -21.93 19.41
N GLY A 66 2.43 -22.46 19.01
CA GLY A 66 2.56 -23.65 18.19
C GLY A 66 2.24 -23.42 16.70
N LEU A 67 2.31 -22.18 16.23
CA LEU A 67 2.16 -21.89 14.80
C LEU A 67 3.39 -22.37 14.02
N GLN A 68 3.21 -22.51 12.72
CA GLN A 68 4.26 -22.91 11.80
C GLN A 68 4.90 -21.67 11.15
N PRO A 69 6.20 -21.73 10.77
CA PRO A 69 6.81 -20.72 9.93
C PRO A 69 6.07 -20.65 8.58
N GLY A 70 5.74 -19.43 8.17
CA GLY A 70 5.00 -19.12 6.95
C GLY A 70 5.87 -18.55 5.83
N GLY A 71 7.16 -18.33 6.07
CA GLY A 71 8.08 -17.75 5.11
C GLY A 71 8.71 -18.77 4.15
N PRO A 72 9.64 -18.32 3.28
CA PRO A 72 10.28 -19.16 2.27
C PRO A 72 10.99 -20.35 2.90
N ASP A 73 10.98 -21.49 2.22
CA ASP A 73 11.69 -22.72 2.63
C ASP A 73 11.41 -23.17 4.08
N GLY A 74 10.21 -22.85 4.59
CA GLY A 74 9.83 -23.16 5.97
C GLY A 74 10.55 -22.32 7.02
N GLN A 75 11.03 -21.14 6.66
CA GLN A 75 11.61 -20.17 7.58
C GLN A 75 10.52 -19.19 8.08
N TRP A 76 10.80 -18.48 9.17
CA TRP A 76 9.94 -17.40 9.65
C TRP A 76 10.09 -16.11 8.83
N LEU A 77 11.28 -15.87 8.32
CA LEU A 77 11.69 -14.60 7.74
C LEU A 77 11.82 -14.69 6.21
N GLN A 78 11.16 -13.79 5.51
CA GLN A 78 11.43 -13.47 4.11
C GLN A 78 12.47 -12.35 4.09
N ARG A 79 13.69 -12.65 3.63
CA ARG A 79 14.78 -11.69 3.52
C ARG A 79 14.56 -10.76 2.34
N ILE A 80 14.71 -9.46 2.58
CA ILE A 80 14.51 -8.41 1.58
C ILE A 80 15.80 -7.61 1.43
N GLU A 81 16.25 -7.42 0.20
CA GLU A 81 17.34 -6.52 -0.16
C GLU A 81 16.78 -5.26 -0.82
N LEU A 82 16.85 -4.14 -0.12
CA LEU A 82 16.40 -2.86 -0.59
C LEU A 82 17.58 -2.05 -1.14
N LYS A 83 17.51 -1.69 -2.42
CA LYS A 83 18.53 -0.84 -3.06
C LYS A 83 18.32 0.61 -2.67
N ARG A 84 19.36 1.24 -2.13
CA ARG A 84 19.39 2.65 -1.75
C ARG A 84 20.22 3.44 -2.75
N TYR A 85 19.61 4.42 -3.35
CA TYR A 85 20.20 5.27 -4.39
C TYR A 85 20.54 6.62 -3.81
N THR A 86 21.80 7.02 -3.95
CA THR A 86 22.28 8.35 -3.58
C THR A 86 22.85 9.03 -4.82
N PRO A 87 22.44 10.28 -5.14
CA PRO A 87 22.99 10.98 -6.27
C PRO A 87 24.52 11.08 -6.18
N ALA A 88 25.22 10.56 -7.19
CA ALA A 88 26.68 10.62 -7.23
C ALA A 88 27.17 12.04 -7.46
N ALA A 89 28.35 12.37 -6.92
CA ALA A 89 28.99 13.63 -7.23
C ALA A 89 29.38 13.69 -8.71
N GLY A 90 28.84 14.63 -9.44
CA GLY A 90 29.08 14.80 -10.88
C GLY A 90 28.07 15.72 -11.53
N ALA A 91 28.31 16.07 -12.78
CA ALA A 91 27.38 16.91 -13.53
C ALA A 91 26.25 16.04 -14.09
N ALA A 92 25.06 16.14 -13.49
CA ALA A 92 23.85 15.64 -14.12
C ALA A 92 23.52 16.50 -15.35
N VAL A 93 23.08 15.85 -16.44
CA VAL A 93 22.70 16.54 -17.68
C VAL A 93 21.26 16.20 -18.01
N PHE A 94 20.48 17.22 -18.30
CA PHE A 94 19.16 17.10 -18.91
C PHE A 94 19.08 18.15 -20.03
N SER A 95 19.09 17.69 -21.28
CA SER A 95 19.17 18.56 -22.44
C SER A 95 18.13 18.19 -23.48
N VAL A 96 17.33 19.14 -23.91
CA VAL A 96 16.41 19.00 -25.04
C VAL A 96 17.05 19.62 -26.26
N THR A 97 17.19 18.85 -27.33
CA THR A 97 17.65 19.36 -28.64
C THR A 97 16.42 19.69 -29.47
N ASP A 98 16.35 20.92 -29.98
CA ASP A 98 15.24 21.39 -30.79
C ASP A 98 15.30 20.86 -32.24
N PRO A 99 14.25 21.05 -33.07
CA PRO A 99 14.25 20.62 -34.46
C PRO A 99 15.31 21.28 -35.36
N ALA A 100 15.93 22.39 -34.91
CA ALA A 100 17.04 23.05 -35.61
C ALA A 100 18.42 22.48 -35.22
N GLY A 101 18.45 21.52 -34.25
CA GLY A 101 19.67 20.91 -33.76
C GLY A 101 20.35 21.67 -32.62
N GLN A 102 19.70 22.71 -32.05
CA GLN A 102 20.23 23.44 -30.92
C GLN A 102 19.87 22.75 -29.60
N ALA A 103 20.88 22.55 -28.75
CA ALA A 103 20.68 21.94 -27.43
C ALA A 103 20.29 23.03 -26.38
N HIS A 104 19.25 22.73 -25.62
CA HIS A 104 18.74 23.58 -24.52
C HIS A 104 18.90 22.80 -23.20
N LEU A 105 19.81 23.29 -22.36
CA LEU A 105 20.07 22.66 -21.04
C LEU A 105 19.01 23.13 -20.02
N LEU A 106 18.42 22.19 -19.30
CA LEU A 106 17.61 22.45 -18.13
C LEU A 106 18.46 22.23 -16.87
N THR A 107 18.35 23.17 -15.92
CA THR A 107 19.13 23.13 -14.69
C THR A 107 18.57 22.11 -13.71
N VAL A 108 19.36 21.04 -13.44
CA VAL A 108 18.99 20.02 -12.45
C VAL A 108 18.93 20.66 -11.05
N GLY A 109 17.87 20.38 -10.32
CA GLY A 109 17.55 20.97 -9.02
C GLY A 109 16.68 22.24 -9.09
N THR A 110 16.61 22.91 -10.25
CA THR A 110 15.80 24.14 -10.46
C THR A 110 14.67 23.90 -11.46
N ASP A 111 15.02 23.42 -12.65
CA ASP A 111 14.05 23.17 -13.71
C ASP A 111 13.58 21.73 -13.72
N VAL A 112 14.46 20.79 -13.31
CA VAL A 112 14.20 19.36 -13.31
C VAL A 112 14.77 18.69 -12.06
N VAL A 113 14.00 17.80 -11.46
CA VAL A 113 14.50 16.75 -10.55
C VAL A 113 14.69 15.50 -11.39
N LEU A 114 15.94 15.04 -11.50
CA LEU A 114 16.35 13.91 -12.30
C LEU A 114 16.80 12.74 -11.40
N ARG A 115 16.36 11.51 -11.73
CA ARG A 115 16.70 10.28 -11.02
C ARG A 115 17.08 9.20 -12.03
N ALA A 116 18.24 8.59 -11.87
CA ALA A 116 18.49 7.29 -12.47
C ALA A 116 17.75 6.24 -11.65
N VAL A 117 16.92 5.42 -12.30
CA VAL A 117 16.11 4.38 -11.62
C VAL A 117 16.40 2.99 -12.16
N SER A 118 17.34 2.87 -13.09
CA SER A 118 17.87 1.61 -13.60
C SER A 118 18.53 0.80 -12.47
N ASN A 119 18.58 -0.51 -12.65
CA ASN A 119 19.15 -1.42 -11.66
C ASN A 119 20.64 -1.22 -11.37
N ASP A 120 21.38 -0.54 -12.24
CA ASP A 120 22.79 -0.20 -12.09
C ASP A 120 23.03 1.26 -11.63
N GLY A 121 21.96 2.03 -11.45
CA GLY A 121 22.04 3.43 -11.03
C GLY A 121 22.57 4.37 -12.10
N GLN A 122 22.52 3.99 -13.37
CA GLN A 122 23.00 4.81 -14.48
C GLN A 122 21.84 5.20 -15.40
N ALA A 123 21.86 6.40 -15.88
CA ALA A 123 21.04 6.86 -16.99
C ALA A 123 21.96 7.57 -18.00
N ASP A 124 22.05 7.06 -19.20
CA ASP A 124 22.82 7.66 -20.31
C ASP A 124 22.05 7.56 -21.62
N ILE A 125 21.09 8.45 -21.78
CA ILE A 125 20.23 8.55 -22.95
C ILE A 125 20.78 9.62 -23.88
N GLN A 126 20.90 9.29 -25.17
CA GLN A 126 21.39 10.21 -26.21
C GLN A 126 20.34 10.36 -27.31
N GLY A 127 19.75 11.55 -27.41
CA GLY A 127 18.89 11.92 -28.52
C GLY A 127 17.59 11.10 -28.66
N ALA A 128 17.00 10.66 -27.55
CA ALA A 128 15.74 9.91 -27.57
C ALA A 128 14.57 10.79 -28.02
N GLU A 129 13.70 10.26 -28.87
CA GLU A 129 12.45 10.93 -29.26
C GLU A 129 11.51 11.12 -28.06
N LEU A 130 10.74 12.21 -28.10
CA LEU A 130 9.77 12.55 -27.06
C LEU A 130 8.32 12.33 -27.53
N VAL A 131 7.51 11.72 -26.69
CA VAL A 131 6.06 11.54 -26.92
C VAL A 131 5.31 12.13 -25.72
N PHE A 132 4.40 13.05 -25.98
CA PHE A 132 3.47 13.55 -24.96
C PHE A 132 2.22 12.66 -24.92
N ALA A 133 1.96 12.07 -23.76
CA ALA A 133 0.89 11.10 -23.53
C ALA A 133 -0.12 11.59 -22.46
N GLY A 134 -0.47 12.88 -22.47
CA GLY A 134 -1.48 13.42 -21.58
C GLY A 134 -1.19 13.12 -20.11
N PHE A 135 -2.15 12.53 -19.40
CA PHE A 135 -1.91 12.05 -18.03
C PHE A 135 -1.16 10.70 -17.97
N GLY A 136 -0.95 10.04 -19.11
CA GLY A 136 -0.28 8.74 -19.18
C GLY A 136 -1.12 7.60 -18.60
N ILE A 137 -2.43 7.68 -18.74
CA ILE A 137 -3.40 6.75 -18.13
C ILE A 137 -3.96 5.80 -19.18
N THR A 138 -4.06 4.52 -18.79
CA THR A 138 -4.81 3.47 -19.48
C THR A 138 -5.76 2.82 -18.48
N ALA A 139 -7.05 3.17 -18.55
CA ALA A 139 -8.10 2.75 -17.64
C ALA A 139 -9.29 2.22 -18.46
N PRO A 140 -9.24 0.95 -18.92
CA PRO A 140 -10.28 0.40 -19.79
C PRO A 140 -11.66 0.34 -19.12
N GLU A 141 -11.72 0.15 -17.79
CA GLU A 141 -12.96 0.18 -17.01
C GLU A 141 -13.63 1.56 -16.99
N ARG A 142 -12.89 2.62 -17.35
CA ARG A 142 -13.33 4.01 -17.48
C ARG A 142 -13.42 4.46 -18.93
N ASN A 143 -13.16 3.54 -19.90
CA ASN A 143 -13.04 3.85 -21.32
C ASN A 143 -12.03 4.97 -21.61
N TRP A 144 -10.87 4.92 -20.91
CA TRP A 144 -9.81 5.93 -21.01
C TRP A 144 -8.51 5.30 -21.50
N ASP A 145 -7.88 5.89 -22.53
CA ASP A 145 -6.54 5.54 -23.01
C ASP A 145 -5.85 6.76 -23.62
N ASP A 146 -4.91 7.33 -22.86
CA ASP A 146 -4.12 8.48 -23.29
C ASP A 146 -3.14 8.11 -24.40
N TYR A 147 -2.66 6.86 -24.42
CA TYR A 147 -1.65 6.44 -25.39
C TYR A 147 -2.23 6.11 -26.76
N GLY A 148 -3.41 5.49 -26.82
CA GLY A 148 -3.93 4.96 -28.08
C GLY A 148 -2.93 4.03 -28.77
N ASP A 149 -2.76 4.20 -30.09
CA ASP A 149 -1.87 3.37 -30.92
C ASP A 149 -0.45 3.94 -31.06
N ILE A 150 -0.05 4.99 -30.30
CA ILE A 150 1.26 5.59 -30.46
C ILE A 150 2.37 4.66 -29.98
N ASP A 151 3.42 4.52 -30.78
CA ASP A 151 4.59 3.71 -30.41
C ASP A 151 5.55 4.55 -29.56
N VAL A 152 5.79 4.10 -28.31
CA VAL A 152 6.72 4.72 -27.35
C VAL A 152 7.97 3.89 -27.09
N ARG A 153 8.17 2.78 -27.80
CA ARG A 153 9.34 1.89 -27.60
C ARG A 153 10.64 2.62 -27.91
N GLY A 154 11.56 2.59 -26.94
CA GLY A 154 12.84 3.28 -27.01
C GLY A 154 12.74 4.80 -26.93
N LYS A 155 11.57 5.35 -26.61
CA LYS A 155 11.32 6.80 -26.50
C LYS A 155 11.14 7.22 -25.05
N VAL A 156 11.15 8.52 -24.83
CA VAL A 156 10.84 9.14 -23.56
C VAL A 156 9.37 9.62 -23.58
N VAL A 157 8.61 9.19 -22.59
CA VAL A 157 7.22 9.62 -22.43
C VAL A 157 7.14 10.86 -21.53
N VAL A 158 6.45 11.88 -22.00
CA VAL A 158 6.15 13.11 -21.24
C VAL A 158 4.69 13.05 -20.79
N VAL A 159 4.43 13.16 -19.49
CA VAL A 159 3.09 13.06 -18.90
C VAL A 159 2.78 14.25 -17.99
N VAL A 160 1.50 14.56 -17.82
CA VAL A 160 1.02 15.49 -16.78
C VAL A 160 0.96 14.75 -15.44
N GLY A 161 1.39 15.40 -14.37
CA GLY A 161 1.23 14.89 -13.00
C GLY A 161 -0.23 14.90 -12.56
N GLY A 162 -0.59 14.00 -11.64
CA GLY A 162 -1.99 13.83 -11.21
C GLY A 162 -2.83 13.03 -12.20
N GLU A 163 -4.13 13.22 -12.14
CA GLU A 163 -5.15 12.57 -12.98
C GLU A 163 -6.23 13.59 -13.37
N PRO A 164 -7.13 13.28 -14.32
CA PRO A 164 -8.23 14.16 -14.65
C PRO A 164 -9.14 14.43 -13.45
N ASP A 165 -9.61 15.66 -13.32
CA ASP A 165 -10.57 16.05 -12.29
C ASP A 165 -11.96 15.43 -12.57
N GLY A 166 -12.74 15.24 -11.50
CA GLY A 166 -14.16 14.87 -11.59
C GLY A 166 -14.45 13.39 -11.32
N ASP A 167 -15.74 13.07 -11.37
CA ASP A 167 -16.29 11.79 -10.89
C ASP A 167 -15.76 10.56 -11.64
N LEU A 168 -15.28 10.73 -12.88
CA LEU A 168 -14.72 9.63 -13.66
C LEU A 168 -13.48 9.03 -13.01
N PHE A 169 -12.72 9.84 -12.28
CA PHE A 169 -11.54 9.42 -11.50
C PHE A 169 -11.78 9.54 -9.99
N ASN A 170 -13.00 9.15 -9.57
CA ASN A 170 -13.46 9.08 -8.19
C ASN A 170 -13.53 10.44 -7.43
N GLY A 171 -13.43 11.56 -8.13
CA GLY A 171 -13.59 12.88 -7.53
C GLY A 171 -12.60 13.12 -6.37
N GLU A 172 -13.10 13.28 -5.15
CA GLU A 172 -12.29 13.53 -3.97
C GLU A 172 -11.47 12.30 -3.50
N TYR A 173 -11.87 11.07 -3.90
CA TYR A 173 -11.20 9.84 -3.47
C TYR A 173 -9.92 9.54 -4.23
N THR A 174 -9.68 10.22 -5.34
CA THR A 174 -8.53 9.97 -6.21
C THR A 174 -8.36 8.49 -6.62
N THR A 175 -7.48 8.21 -7.54
CA THR A 175 -7.18 6.84 -7.98
C THR A 175 -5.66 6.59 -8.00
N ASN A 176 -5.25 5.32 -8.16
CA ASN A 176 -3.85 4.98 -8.37
C ASN A 176 -3.27 5.63 -9.64
N TYR A 177 -4.13 5.98 -10.61
CA TYR A 177 -3.70 6.60 -11.86
C TYR A 177 -2.98 7.93 -11.67
N GLN A 178 -3.23 8.67 -10.58
CA GLN A 178 -2.48 9.88 -10.25
C GLN A 178 -1.01 9.63 -9.91
N SER A 179 -0.66 8.40 -9.50
CA SER A 179 0.68 8.13 -8.95
C SER A 179 1.76 8.16 -10.03
N ALA A 180 2.92 8.72 -9.68
CA ALA A 180 4.09 8.71 -10.57
C ALA A 180 4.58 7.27 -10.84
N ALA A 181 4.42 6.36 -9.88
CA ALA A 181 4.76 4.95 -10.02
C ALA A 181 3.89 4.28 -11.09
N TYR A 182 2.56 4.49 -11.05
CA TYR A 182 1.66 3.97 -12.09
C TYR A 182 2.08 4.45 -13.49
N LYS A 183 2.37 5.75 -13.64
CA LYS A 183 2.77 6.34 -14.94
C LYS A 183 4.09 5.77 -15.44
N ALA A 184 5.04 5.55 -14.55
CA ALA A 184 6.31 4.91 -14.86
C ALA A 184 6.11 3.46 -15.33
N ASP A 185 5.31 2.67 -14.61
CA ASP A 185 5.01 1.29 -14.95
C ASP A 185 4.25 1.16 -16.28
N GLU A 186 3.28 2.06 -16.54
CA GLU A 186 2.55 2.04 -17.81
C GLU A 186 3.45 2.38 -18.99
N ALA A 187 4.28 3.41 -18.85
CA ALA A 187 5.26 3.78 -19.87
C ALA A 187 6.27 2.63 -20.13
N PHE A 188 6.77 2.01 -19.06
CA PHE A 188 7.70 0.87 -19.15
C PHE A 188 7.05 -0.34 -19.84
N ARG A 189 5.82 -0.71 -19.46
CA ARG A 189 5.07 -1.81 -20.11
C ARG A 189 4.90 -1.59 -21.62
N ARG A 190 4.87 -0.33 -22.06
CA ARG A 190 4.80 0.05 -23.48
C ARG A 190 6.17 0.19 -24.13
N GLY A 191 7.26 -0.04 -23.37
CA GLY A 191 8.64 -0.06 -23.86
C GLY A 191 9.34 1.31 -23.90
N ALA A 192 8.85 2.31 -23.17
CA ALA A 192 9.55 3.56 -22.98
C ALA A 192 10.86 3.36 -22.20
N VAL A 193 11.85 4.23 -22.42
CA VAL A 193 13.15 4.21 -21.72
C VAL A 193 13.21 5.18 -20.54
N GLY A 194 12.29 6.13 -20.48
CA GLY A 194 12.20 7.09 -19.38
C GLY A 194 10.89 7.86 -19.37
N VAL A 195 10.60 8.49 -18.24
CA VAL A 195 9.39 9.29 -18.04
C VAL A 195 9.75 10.69 -17.54
N VAL A 196 9.12 11.69 -18.15
CA VAL A 196 9.19 13.09 -17.74
C VAL A 196 7.80 13.54 -17.27
N THR A 197 7.67 13.87 -15.99
CA THR A 197 6.42 14.33 -15.40
C THR A 197 6.37 15.86 -15.35
N LEU A 198 5.33 16.42 -15.95
CA LEU A 198 5.01 17.85 -15.86
C LEU A 198 4.24 18.09 -14.55
N ALA A 199 4.96 18.41 -13.46
CA ALA A 199 4.38 18.43 -12.13
C ALA A 199 3.56 19.69 -11.82
N GLY A 200 2.54 19.57 -10.99
CA GLY A 200 1.94 20.69 -10.27
C GLY A 200 2.89 21.27 -9.22
N GLU A 201 2.54 22.42 -8.64
CA GLU A 201 3.41 23.07 -7.66
C GLU A 201 3.64 22.23 -6.40
N ARG A 202 2.62 21.53 -5.92
CA ARG A 202 2.71 20.63 -4.76
C ARG A 202 3.67 19.49 -5.03
N ASP A 203 3.54 18.83 -6.18
CA ASP A 203 4.35 17.66 -6.53
C ASP A 203 5.79 18.06 -6.84
N TRP A 204 6.00 19.24 -7.45
CA TRP A 204 7.33 19.80 -7.63
C TRP A 204 8.02 20.07 -6.28
N ARG A 205 7.34 20.70 -5.32
CA ARG A 205 7.91 20.93 -3.98
C ARG A 205 8.28 19.63 -3.29
N ARG A 206 7.46 18.62 -3.42
CA ARG A 206 7.74 17.28 -2.85
C ARG A 206 8.96 16.63 -3.52
N ALA A 207 9.03 16.64 -4.85
CA ALA A 207 10.14 16.06 -5.59
C ALA A 207 11.46 16.80 -5.34
N SER A 208 11.43 18.13 -5.34
CA SER A 208 12.63 18.96 -5.15
C SER A 208 13.15 18.95 -3.72
N GLY A 209 12.27 18.86 -2.72
CA GLY A 209 12.67 18.74 -1.31
C GLY A 209 13.50 17.49 -1.02
N GLY A 210 13.27 16.39 -1.74
CA GLY A 210 14.03 15.14 -1.63
C GLY A 210 15.13 14.96 -2.70
N ALA A 211 15.41 15.96 -3.52
CA ALA A 211 16.26 15.80 -4.71
C ALA A 211 17.69 15.33 -4.42
N ALA A 212 18.29 15.78 -3.34
CA ALA A 212 19.65 15.44 -2.93
C ALA A 212 19.73 14.30 -1.91
N GLN A 213 18.60 13.78 -1.46
CA GLN A 213 18.53 12.76 -0.43
C GLN A 213 18.67 11.34 -0.99
N GLU A 214 19.23 10.45 -0.18
CA GLU A 214 19.15 9.01 -0.42
C GLU A 214 17.68 8.58 -0.51
N ARG A 215 17.39 7.69 -1.43
CA ARG A 215 16.05 7.08 -1.59
C ARG A 215 16.18 5.58 -1.76
N THR A 216 15.14 4.88 -1.41
CA THR A 216 15.03 3.44 -1.66
C THR A 216 14.17 3.19 -2.89
N LEU A 217 14.62 2.31 -3.78
CA LEU A 217 13.83 1.90 -4.93
C LEU A 217 12.77 0.90 -4.48
N THR A 218 11.54 1.10 -4.93
CA THR A 218 10.44 0.18 -4.67
C THR A 218 10.72 -1.17 -5.35
N PRO A 219 10.68 -2.29 -4.62
CA PRO A 219 10.81 -3.62 -5.22
C PRO A 219 9.76 -3.86 -6.31
N GLY A 220 10.18 -4.45 -7.42
CA GLY A 220 9.29 -4.67 -8.57
C GLY A 220 8.89 -3.42 -9.34
N ALA A 221 9.48 -2.26 -9.05
CA ALA A 221 9.27 -1.04 -9.85
C ALA A 221 9.77 -1.22 -11.28
N ALA A 222 9.21 -0.41 -12.20
CA ALA A 222 9.61 -0.37 -13.59
C ALA A 222 11.11 -0.09 -13.76
N ASP A 223 11.80 -0.93 -14.53
CA ASP A 223 13.24 -0.79 -14.83
C ASP A 223 13.45 0.19 -15.99
N LEU A 224 13.02 1.44 -15.78
CA LEU A 224 13.33 2.56 -16.65
C LEU A 224 14.78 3.02 -16.44
N GLU A 225 15.38 3.70 -17.40
CA GLU A 225 16.69 4.32 -17.18
C GLU A 225 16.61 5.50 -16.23
N PHE A 226 15.56 6.33 -16.39
CA PHE A 226 15.38 7.50 -15.55
C PHE A 226 13.91 7.89 -15.38
N THR A 227 13.67 8.66 -14.31
CA THR A 227 12.47 9.48 -14.16
C THR A 227 12.88 10.94 -13.95
N ALA A 228 12.09 11.86 -14.47
CA ALA A 228 12.31 13.29 -14.30
C ALA A 228 11.01 14.00 -13.94
N THR A 229 11.09 14.98 -13.05
CA THR A 229 9.97 15.85 -12.68
C THR A 229 10.33 17.27 -13.04
N LEU A 230 9.52 17.95 -13.87
CA LEU A 230 9.76 19.31 -14.28
C LEU A 230 9.00 20.33 -13.41
N SER A 231 9.70 21.40 -13.04
CA SER A 231 9.11 22.60 -12.47
C SER A 231 8.31 23.38 -13.52
N GLN A 232 7.67 24.47 -13.12
CA GLN A 232 6.99 25.36 -14.06
C GLN A 232 7.95 25.98 -15.08
N SER A 233 9.17 26.37 -14.68
CA SER A 233 10.20 26.85 -15.60
C SER A 233 10.70 25.74 -16.52
N GLY A 234 10.89 24.51 -16.01
CA GLY A 234 11.28 23.35 -16.80
C GLY A 234 10.24 22.99 -17.86
N LYS A 235 8.92 23.05 -17.54
CA LYS A 235 7.85 22.86 -18.52
C LYS A 235 7.90 23.89 -19.65
N ALA A 236 8.08 25.17 -19.30
CA ALA A 236 8.19 26.24 -20.29
C ALA A 236 9.41 26.04 -21.20
N ALA A 237 10.55 25.67 -20.62
CA ALA A 237 11.77 25.37 -21.37
C ALA A 237 11.60 24.16 -22.31
N LEU A 238 10.97 23.07 -21.84
CA LEU A 238 10.65 21.90 -22.68
C LEU A 238 9.73 22.30 -23.84
N ALA A 239 8.65 23.03 -23.57
CA ALA A 239 7.70 23.47 -24.60
C ALA A 239 8.38 24.34 -25.66
N GLN A 240 9.22 25.29 -25.23
CA GLN A 240 9.98 26.15 -26.13
C GLN A 240 10.98 25.35 -27.00
N ALA A 241 11.76 24.46 -26.39
CA ALA A 241 12.71 23.63 -27.11
C ALA A 241 12.05 22.66 -28.07
N ALA A 242 10.90 22.10 -27.71
CA ALA A 242 10.09 21.23 -28.58
C ALA A 242 9.29 21.99 -29.65
N GLY A 243 9.28 23.34 -29.62
CA GLY A 243 8.54 24.14 -30.59
C GLY A 243 7.03 23.98 -30.50
N VAL A 244 6.50 23.65 -29.30
CA VAL A 244 5.07 23.45 -29.06
C VAL A 244 4.51 24.52 -28.12
N ASP A 245 3.24 24.86 -28.31
CA ASP A 245 2.54 25.70 -27.34
C ASP A 245 2.43 24.96 -25.99
N ALA A 246 2.81 25.60 -24.91
CA ALA A 246 2.73 25.03 -23.57
C ALA A 246 1.30 24.59 -23.20
N ALA A 247 0.27 25.24 -23.73
CA ALA A 247 -1.12 24.84 -23.54
C ALA A 247 -1.44 23.47 -24.16
N ARG A 248 -0.70 23.02 -25.16
CA ARG A 248 -0.84 21.67 -25.73
C ARG A 248 -0.25 20.56 -24.85
N LEU A 249 0.59 20.93 -23.88
CA LEU A 249 1.15 20.03 -22.88
C LEU A 249 0.26 19.94 -21.63
N ALA A 250 -1.04 20.13 -21.79
CA ALA A 250 -2.07 19.86 -20.80
C ALA A 250 -2.86 18.62 -21.20
N GLY A 251 -3.17 17.75 -20.27
CA GLY A 251 -4.05 16.60 -20.50
C GLY A 251 -5.50 17.08 -20.73
N ALA A 252 -6.25 16.36 -21.56
CA ALA A 252 -7.69 16.60 -21.68
C ALA A 252 -8.44 16.01 -20.47
N GLN A 253 -9.52 16.64 -20.07
CA GLN A 253 -10.32 16.23 -18.90
C GLN A 253 -11.48 15.28 -19.27
N ASP A 254 -11.71 15.04 -20.56
CA ASP A 254 -12.90 14.34 -21.08
C ASP A 254 -12.59 13.06 -21.89
N GLY A 255 -11.35 12.54 -21.79
CA GLY A 255 -10.92 11.36 -22.55
C GLY A 255 -10.74 11.58 -24.06
N SER A 256 -10.89 12.81 -24.56
CA SER A 256 -10.69 13.14 -25.98
C SER A 256 -9.23 13.22 -26.38
N PHE A 257 -8.30 13.16 -25.41
CA PHE A 257 -6.87 13.28 -25.64
C PHE A 257 -6.33 12.17 -26.55
N LYS A 258 -5.36 12.53 -27.38
CA LYS A 258 -4.58 11.61 -28.20
C LYS A 258 -3.11 11.95 -28.07
N ALA A 259 -2.31 10.97 -27.69
CA ALA A 259 -0.86 11.13 -27.63
C ALA A 259 -0.26 11.59 -28.96
N PHE A 260 0.80 12.37 -28.89
CA PHE A 260 1.50 12.86 -30.07
C PHE A 260 3.01 13.00 -29.85
N ALA A 261 3.78 12.80 -30.93
CA ALA A 261 5.21 13.04 -30.88
C ALA A 261 5.55 14.53 -30.78
N LEU A 262 6.54 14.88 -29.99
CA LEU A 262 7.15 16.21 -29.98
C LEU A 262 8.17 16.26 -31.14
N SER A 263 7.63 16.32 -32.36
CA SER A 263 8.35 16.04 -33.60
C SER A 263 9.60 16.91 -33.78
N GLY A 264 10.75 16.25 -34.00
CA GLY A 264 12.04 16.88 -34.22
C GLY A 264 12.79 17.29 -32.95
N ALA A 265 12.13 17.26 -31.80
CA ALA A 265 12.81 17.43 -30.52
C ALA A 265 13.30 16.08 -29.98
N THR A 266 14.49 16.08 -29.39
CA THR A 266 15.05 14.88 -28.73
C THR A 266 15.59 15.22 -27.35
N LEU A 267 15.66 14.20 -26.49
CA LEU A 267 16.16 14.34 -25.12
C LEU A 267 17.47 13.57 -24.94
N SER A 268 18.44 14.23 -24.30
CA SER A 268 19.64 13.57 -23.78
C SER A 268 19.69 13.73 -22.27
N VAL A 269 19.92 12.63 -21.58
CA VAL A 269 19.98 12.56 -20.10
C VAL A 269 21.28 11.86 -19.71
N LYS A 270 21.96 12.41 -18.70
CA LYS A 270 23.05 11.72 -18.02
C LYS A 270 22.91 11.92 -16.51
N GLN A 271 22.83 10.82 -15.77
CA GLN A 271 22.76 10.82 -14.31
C GLN A 271 23.40 9.56 -13.78
N SER A 272 24.11 9.66 -12.66
CA SER A 272 24.65 8.51 -11.93
C SER A 272 24.21 8.55 -10.48
N GLU A 273 23.90 7.40 -9.94
CA GLU A 273 23.58 7.18 -8.54
C GLU A 273 24.56 6.16 -7.93
N THR A 274 24.95 6.38 -6.70
CA THR A 274 25.65 5.34 -5.92
C THR A 274 24.63 4.42 -5.28
N ILE A 275 24.82 3.12 -5.43
CA ILE A 275 23.88 2.12 -4.89
C ILE A 275 24.45 1.54 -3.61
N GLY A 276 23.69 1.68 -2.52
CA GLY A 276 23.86 0.94 -1.26
C GLY A 276 22.79 -0.15 -1.13
N THR A 277 22.94 -1.01 -0.14
CA THR A 277 21.95 -2.05 0.19
C THR A 277 21.52 -1.94 1.63
N LEU A 278 20.23 -2.00 1.89
CA LEU A 278 19.62 -2.22 3.19
C LEU A 278 19.01 -3.62 3.19
N VAL A 279 19.36 -4.45 4.18
CA VAL A 279 18.74 -5.77 4.38
C VAL A 279 17.73 -5.65 5.52
N THR A 280 16.52 -6.13 5.28
CA THR A 280 15.45 -6.23 6.27
C THR A 280 14.60 -7.47 6.01
N HIS A 281 13.57 -7.73 6.82
CA HIS A 281 12.80 -8.97 6.74
C HIS A 281 11.32 -8.74 7.00
N ASN A 282 10.47 -9.34 6.15
CA ASN A 282 9.10 -9.64 6.56
C ASN A 282 9.12 -10.89 7.45
N LEU A 283 8.25 -10.94 8.45
CA LEU A 283 8.03 -12.14 9.26
C LEU A 283 6.66 -12.74 8.92
N LEU A 284 6.64 -14.03 8.63
CA LEU A 284 5.42 -14.76 8.28
C LEU A 284 5.23 -15.98 9.18
N ALA A 285 4.04 -16.07 9.79
CA ALA A 285 3.56 -17.25 10.49
C ALA A 285 2.33 -17.81 9.77
N LYS A 286 2.01 -19.11 9.93
CA LYS A 286 0.83 -19.69 9.32
C LYS A 286 0.09 -20.69 10.20
N ILE A 287 -1.21 -20.82 9.91
CA ILE A 287 -2.05 -21.95 10.24
C ILE A 287 -2.43 -22.60 8.90
N GLU A 288 -1.86 -23.76 8.60
CA GLU A 288 -2.08 -24.43 7.32
C GLU A 288 -3.49 -24.94 7.19
N GLY A 289 -4.14 -24.74 6.05
CA GLY A 289 -5.48 -25.18 5.74
C GLY A 289 -5.61 -26.70 5.71
N ALA A 290 -6.78 -27.21 6.13
CA ALA A 290 -7.04 -28.64 6.19
C ALA A 290 -7.50 -29.23 4.86
N GLU A 291 -8.16 -28.44 3.99
CA GLU A 291 -8.82 -28.88 2.76
C GLU A 291 -8.26 -28.21 1.51
N ARG A 292 -7.96 -26.92 1.62
CA ARG A 292 -7.45 -26.05 0.53
C ARG A 292 -6.21 -25.28 1.00
N PRO A 293 -5.09 -25.99 1.26
CA PRO A 293 -3.89 -25.35 1.83
C PRO A 293 -3.23 -24.33 0.90
N ASP A 294 -3.48 -24.42 -0.40
CA ASP A 294 -2.92 -23.51 -1.40
C ASP A 294 -3.74 -22.21 -1.56
N GLU A 295 -4.95 -22.15 -1.00
CA GLU A 295 -5.75 -20.94 -0.93
C GLU A 295 -5.45 -20.20 0.37
N VAL A 296 -5.00 -18.94 0.26
CA VAL A 296 -4.38 -18.22 1.37
C VAL A 296 -5.13 -16.94 1.70
N ILE A 297 -5.37 -16.71 2.99
CA ILE A 297 -5.83 -15.42 3.51
C ILE A 297 -4.69 -14.83 4.33
N VAL A 298 -4.33 -13.59 4.02
CA VAL A 298 -3.26 -12.87 4.71
C VAL A 298 -3.88 -11.90 5.71
N TYR A 299 -3.38 -11.88 6.94
CA TYR A 299 -3.51 -10.78 7.87
C TYR A 299 -2.18 -10.06 7.90
N SER A 300 -2.18 -8.79 7.54
CA SER A 300 -0.96 -7.99 7.44
C SER A 300 -0.95 -6.80 8.41
N ALA A 301 0.25 -6.42 8.84
CA ALA A 301 0.56 -5.18 9.56
C ALA A 301 2.04 -4.89 9.40
N HIS A 302 2.46 -3.63 9.39
CA HIS A 302 3.89 -3.35 9.43
C HIS A 302 4.41 -3.35 10.86
N TRP A 303 5.61 -3.92 11.04
CA TRP A 303 6.28 -4.00 12.33
C TRP A 303 7.25 -2.84 12.57
N ASP A 304 7.68 -2.15 11.52
CA ASP A 304 8.67 -1.08 11.59
C ASP A 304 8.06 0.26 11.99
N HIS A 305 8.93 1.19 12.36
CA HIS A 305 8.63 2.60 12.50
C HIS A 305 9.88 3.44 12.20
N VAL A 306 9.83 4.74 12.41
CA VAL A 306 10.86 5.72 12.00
C VAL A 306 12.23 5.47 12.63
N GLY A 307 12.28 4.93 13.83
CA GLY A 307 13.52 4.63 14.54
C GLY A 307 13.98 5.75 15.45
N VAL A 308 15.30 5.92 15.56
CA VAL A 308 15.89 7.03 16.31
C VAL A 308 16.16 8.18 15.35
N GLY A 309 15.46 9.28 15.52
CA GLY A 309 15.55 10.48 14.69
C GLY A 309 16.80 11.31 14.98
N GLY A 310 17.27 12.01 13.94
CA GLY A 310 18.27 13.07 14.05
C GLY A 310 17.66 14.42 14.47
N ASP A 311 18.14 15.50 13.87
CA ASP A 311 17.77 16.89 14.19
C ASP A 311 16.28 17.26 13.94
N HIS A 312 15.48 16.35 13.38
CA HIS A 312 14.06 16.56 13.11
C HIS A 312 13.16 16.31 14.34
N ALA A 313 13.65 15.60 15.36
CA ALA A 313 12.98 15.52 16.64
C ALA A 313 13.23 16.83 17.41
N GLY A 314 12.27 17.73 17.41
CA GLY A 314 12.38 19.06 18.02
C GLY A 314 12.46 19.10 19.55
N GLY A 315 12.73 17.96 20.22
CA GLY A 315 12.77 17.77 21.65
C GLY A 315 14.04 17.05 22.14
N GLU A 316 14.08 16.77 23.45
CA GLU A 316 15.14 15.92 24.06
C GLU A 316 14.97 14.45 23.68
N ASP A 317 13.72 14.01 23.51
CA ASP A 317 13.41 12.67 23.04
C ASP A 317 13.66 12.55 21.54
N LYS A 318 14.38 11.50 21.17
CA LYS A 318 14.79 11.20 19.78
C LYS A 318 14.26 9.86 19.30
N ILE A 319 13.56 9.11 20.13
CA ILE A 319 13.05 7.79 19.80
C ILE A 319 11.62 7.95 19.31
N PHE A 320 11.37 7.51 18.10
CA PHE A 320 10.02 7.42 17.54
C PHE A 320 9.47 6.04 17.91
N ASN A 321 8.83 5.95 19.07
CA ASN A 321 8.40 4.68 19.63
C ASN A 321 7.30 4.00 18.84
N GLY A 322 6.46 4.77 18.12
CA GLY A 322 5.43 4.23 17.24
C GLY A 322 4.50 3.25 17.93
N ALA A 323 3.98 3.63 19.10
CA ALA A 323 3.13 2.76 19.90
C ALA A 323 1.77 2.55 19.23
N TRP A 324 1.24 3.62 18.66
CA TRP A 324 0.03 3.58 17.86
C TRP A 324 0.34 3.16 16.43
N ASP A 325 1.33 3.78 15.82
CA ASP A 325 1.82 3.56 14.45
C ASP A 325 3.16 2.80 14.46
N ASN A 326 3.22 1.49 14.24
CA ASN A 326 2.12 0.54 14.15
C ASN A 326 2.39 -0.67 15.09
N ALA A 327 2.93 -0.40 16.32
CA ALA A 327 2.99 -1.47 17.31
C ALA A 327 1.59 -2.03 17.60
N SER A 328 0.55 -1.15 17.54
CA SER A 328 -0.83 -1.55 17.82
C SER A 328 -1.36 -2.55 16.78
N GLY A 329 -1.18 -2.29 15.48
CA GLY A 329 -1.59 -3.21 14.42
C GLY A 329 -0.73 -4.49 14.38
N THR A 330 0.58 -4.36 14.59
CA THR A 330 1.49 -5.51 14.74
C THR A 330 0.99 -6.47 15.83
N ILE A 331 0.65 -5.97 17.01
CA ILE A 331 0.09 -6.78 18.09
C ILE A 331 -1.33 -7.23 17.77
N GLY A 332 -2.11 -6.44 17.01
CA GLY A 332 -3.42 -6.85 16.50
C GLY A 332 -3.35 -8.12 15.65
N VAL A 333 -2.40 -8.20 14.71
CA VAL A 333 -2.16 -9.43 13.91
C VAL A 333 -1.70 -10.59 14.78
N LEU A 334 -0.85 -10.35 15.78
CA LEU A 334 -0.40 -11.36 16.73
C LEU A 334 -1.57 -11.92 17.55
N GLU A 335 -2.47 -11.06 18.04
CA GLU A 335 -3.67 -11.46 18.76
C GLU A 335 -4.67 -12.21 17.86
N MET A 336 -4.77 -11.80 16.58
CA MET A 336 -5.57 -12.51 15.59
C MET A 336 -5.09 -13.95 15.44
N ALA A 337 -3.79 -14.16 15.32
CA ALA A 337 -3.19 -15.49 15.25
C ALA A 337 -3.45 -16.31 16.53
N ARG A 338 -3.36 -15.66 17.70
CA ARG A 338 -3.59 -16.28 18.99
C ARG A 338 -5.02 -16.83 19.12
N GLU A 339 -6.01 -16.05 18.69
CA GLU A 339 -7.39 -16.50 18.74
C GLU A 339 -7.71 -17.53 17.65
N LEU A 340 -7.20 -17.36 16.44
CA LEU A 340 -7.39 -18.31 15.34
C LEU A 340 -6.70 -19.66 15.61
N SER A 341 -5.58 -19.68 16.34
CA SER A 341 -4.91 -20.94 16.72
C SER A 341 -5.71 -21.81 17.69
N LYS A 342 -6.66 -21.22 18.43
CA LYS A 342 -7.58 -21.94 19.33
C LYS A 342 -8.80 -22.49 18.62
N ALA A 343 -9.11 -21.99 17.42
CA ALA A 343 -10.21 -22.42 16.60
C ALA A 343 -9.93 -23.81 15.94
N PRO A 344 -10.96 -24.53 15.48
CA PRO A 344 -10.74 -25.67 14.61
C PRO A 344 -9.91 -25.27 13.38
N ARG A 345 -9.05 -26.19 12.93
CA ARG A 345 -8.20 -25.95 11.76
C ARG A 345 -9.05 -25.52 10.55
N PRO A 346 -8.78 -24.35 9.94
CA PRO A 346 -9.59 -23.83 8.84
C PRO A 346 -9.41 -24.65 7.56
N ALA A 347 -10.33 -24.52 6.61
CA ALA A 347 -10.20 -25.19 5.31
C ALA A 347 -9.08 -24.57 4.46
N ARG A 348 -8.97 -23.24 4.44
CA ARG A 348 -7.91 -22.47 3.77
C ARG A 348 -6.77 -22.11 4.73
N THR A 349 -5.59 -21.89 4.21
CA THR A 349 -4.43 -21.42 4.99
C THR A 349 -4.60 -19.96 5.44
N LEU A 350 -4.28 -19.70 6.70
CA LEU A 350 -4.16 -18.36 7.25
C LEU A 350 -2.69 -18.01 7.41
N VAL A 351 -2.28 -16.86 6.89
CA VAL A 351 -0.92 -16.30 7.01
C VAL A 351 -0.99 -15.00 7.82
N PHE A 352 -0.11 -14.88 8.79
CA PHE A 352 0.07 -13.69 9.61
C PHE A 352 1.40 -13.06 9.22
N ALA A 353 1.32 -11.92 8.54
CA ALA A 353 2.44 -11.28 7.88
C ALA A 353 2.76 -9.93 8.52
N HIS A 354 3.96 -9.81 9.08
CA HIS A 354 4.48 -8.54 9.57
C HIS A 354 5.43 -7.96 8.54
N MET A 355 4.98 -6.90 7.88
CA MET A 355 5.69 -6.27 6.77
C MET A 355 6.78 -5.34 7.28
N ALA A 356 7.87 -5.24 6.53
CA ALA A 356 9.01 -4.38 6.83
C ALA A 356 8.96 -3.10 6.01
N ALA A 357 9.55 -2.03 6.53
CA ALA A 357 9.82 -0.81 5.76
C ALA A 357 8.56 -0.19 5.11
N GLU A 358 7.43 -0.24 5.81
CA GLU A 358 6.20 0.46 5.43
C GLU A 358 6.46 1.97 5.42
N GLU A 359 7.09 2.49 6.46
CA GLU A 359 7.47 3.87 6.66
C GLU A 359 8.46 4.43 5.60
N MET A 360 9.07 3.52 4.87
CA MET A 360 9.97 3.84 3.75
C MET A 360 9.25 3.79 2.39
N GLY A 361 7.93 3.54 2.38
CA GLY A 361 7.08 3.49 1.20
C GLY A 361 6.58 2.08 0.85
N LEU A 362 6.06 1.34 1.82
CA LEU A 362 5.42 0.02 1.67
C LEU A 362 6.38 -1.06 1.12
N LEU A 363 7.70 -0.91 1.39
CA LEU A 363 8.72 -1.66 0.64
C LEU A 363 8.68 -3.16 0.93
N GLY A 364 8.32 -3.57 2.14
CA GLY A 364 8.16 -4.97 2.52
C GLY A 364 6.99 -5.63 1.81
N ALA A 365 5.86 -4.96 1.74
CA ALA A 365 4.68 -5.44 1.02
C ALA A 365 4.93 -5.47 -0.49
N TYR A 366 5.60 -4.46 -1.06
CA TYR A 366 6.03 -4.50 -2.46
C TYR A 366 7.03 -5.62 -2.74
N ALA A 367 7.97 -5.87 -1.83
CA ALA A 367 8.91 -6.97 -1.97
C ALA A 367 8.19 -8.34 -1.93
N TYR A 368 7.22 -8.49 -1.02
CA TYR A 368 6.39 -9.69 -0.96
C TYR A 368 5.61 -9.91 -2.26
N VAL A 369 4.98 -8.87 -2.79
CA VAL A 369 4.20 -8.96 -4.04
C VAL A 369 5.09 -9.21 -5.26
N ALA A 370 6.33 -8.71 -5.28
CA ALA A 370 7.29 -8.94 -6.36
C ALA A 370 7.89 -10.36 -6.36
N ASP A 371 8.04 -10.97 -5.16
CA ASP A 371 8.53 -12.34 -4.96
C ASP A 371 7.69 -13.02 -3.86
N PRO A 372 6.43 -13.39 -4.19
CA PRO A 372 5.47 -13.84 -3.19
C PRO A 372 5.76 -15.26 -2.71
N VAL A 373 5.72 -15.44 -1.38
CA VAL A 373 5.86 -16.77 -0.75
C VAL A 373 4.67 -17.68 -1.10
N TYR A 374 3.49 -17.09 -1.22
CA TYR A 374 2.27 -17.76 -1.66
C TYR A 374 1.79 -17.11 -2.96
N PRO A 375 1.41 -17.90 -3.99
CA PRO A 375 0.98 -17.32 -5.26
C PRO A 375 -0.17 -16.31 -5.07
N LEU A 376 -0.02 -15.12 -5.66
CA LEU A 376 -1.05 -14.07 -5.54
C LEU A 376 -2.37 -14.48 -6.21
N GLU A 377 -2.28 -15.35 -7.21
CA GLU A 377 -3.42 -15.94 -7.91
C GLU A 377 -4.33 -16.72 -6.95
N THR A 378 -3.75 -17.43 -5.97
CA THR A 378 -4.47 -18.20 -4.97
C THR A 378 -4.54 -17.53 -3.60
N THR A 379 -4.04 -16.30 -3.49
CA THR A 379 -4.29 -15.45 -2.32
C THR A 379 -5.72 -14.91 -2.39
N VAL A 380 -6.55 -15.34 -1.44
CA VAL A 380 -8.00 -15.05 -1.40
C VAL A 380 -8.25 -13.60 -1.04
N ALA A 381 -7.59 -13.12 0.01
CA ALA A 381 -7.73 -11.77 0.53
C ALA A 381 -6.49 -11.37 1.34
N ASP A 382 -6.29 -10.05 1.47
CA ASP A 382 -5.44 -9.44 2.49
C ASP A 382 -6.29 -8.58 3.43
N ILE A 383 -6.13 -8.76 4.74
CA ILE A 383 -6.78 -8.00 5.80
C ILE A 383 -5.69 -7.28 6.58
N ASN A 384 -5.52 -6.00 6.26
CA ASN A 384 -4.47 -5.17 6.85
C ASN A 384 -4.95 -4.51 8.14
N ILE A 385 -4.09 -4.50 9.15
CA ILE A 385 -4.34 -3.84 10.45
C ILE A 385 -3.24 -2.80 10.65
N ASP A 386 -3.63 -1.54 10.48
CA ASP A 386 -2.72 -0.42 10.64
C ASP A 386 -3.37 0.59 11.57
N MET A 387 -2.73 0.82 12.72
CA MET A 387 -3.20 1.63 13.84
C MET A 387 -4.58 1.22 14.41
N LEU A 388 -4.62 0.51 15.51
CA LEU A 388 -5.86 0.14 16.19
C LEU A 388 -6.58 1.34 16.83
N PRO A 389 -7.94 1.33 16.94
CA PRO A 389 -8.67 2.36 17.67
C PRO A 389 -8.30 2.40 19.15
N LEU A 390 -8.09 3.60 19.71
CA LEU A 390 -7.61 3.83 21.08
C LEU A 390 -8.53 4.74 21.90
N SER A 391 -9.74 5.05 21.42
CA SER A 391 -10.56 6.11 21.99
C SER A 391 -11.96 5.67 22.44
N GLY A 392 -12.12 4.37 22.73
CA GLY A 392 -13.39 3.81 23.20
C GLY A 392 -14.36 3.39 22.10
N PRO A 393 -15.59 2.96 22.43
CA PRO A 393 -16.50 2.29 21.54
C PRO A 393 -17.08 3.22 20.46
N THR A 394 -17.19 2.70 19.22
CA THR A 394 -17.77 3.41 18.07
C THR A 394 -18.90 2.62 17.43
N ARG A 395 -19.84 3.33 16.79
CA ARG A 395 -20.91 2.70 15.99
C ARG A 395 -20.45 2.35 14.59
N ASP A 396 -19.45 3.05 14.08
CA ASP A 396 -18.91 2.85 12.74
C ASP A 396 -17.57 2.12 12.75
N VAL A 397 -17.29 1.50 11.61
CA VAL A 397 -16.00 0.94 11.23
C VAL A 397 -15.67 1.54 9.86
N PRO A 398 -14.94 2.66 9.80
CA PRO A 398 -14.51 3.20 8.51
C PRO A 398 -13.58 2.23 7.81
N ILE A 399 -13.66 2.19 6.48
CA ILE A 399 -12.67 1.52 5.64
C ILE A 399 -12.13 2.50 4.62
N PHE A 400 -10.85 2.43 4.36
CA PHE A 400 -10.26 3.14 3.25
C PHE A 400 -10.59 2.43 1.95
N GLY A 401 -10.88 3.20 0.89
CA GLY A 401 -11.21 2.66 -0.42
C GLY A 401 -12.57 1.94 -0.49
N LYS A 402 -13.57 2.39 0.25
CA LYS A 402 -14.93 1.84 0.13
C LYS A 402 -15.44 1.93 -1.31
N GLY A 403 -16.06 0.85 -1.77
CA GLY A 403 -16.52 0.72 -3.16
C GLY A 403 -15.57 -0.08 -4.04
N GLN A 404 -14.48 -0.64 -3.48
CA GLN A 404 -13.47 -1.35 -4.26
C GLN A 404 -13.77 -2.85 -4.42
N ASN A 405 -14.15 -3.56 -3.38
CA ASN A 405 -14.34 -5.02 -3.42
C ASN A 405 -15.44 -5.51 -2.48
N THR A 406 -15.78 -6.80 -2.55
CA THR A 406 -16.90 -7.39 -1.77
C THR A 406 -16.56 -7.70 -0.31
N LEU A 407 -15.29 -7.65 0.10
CA LEU A 407 -14.92 -7.82 1.53
C LEU A 407 -15.60 -6.77 2.42
N GLU A 408 -15.79 -5.57 1.90
CA GLU A 408 -16.47 -4.51 2.63
C GLU A 408 -17.96 -4.80 2.88
N ASP A 409 -18.60 -5.51 1.93
CA ASP A 409 -20.02 -5.88 2.06
C ASP A 409 -20.18 -6.98 3.11
N ASP A 410 -19.24 -7.95 3.13
CA ASP A 410 -19.17 -9.00 4.15
C ASP A 410 -18.90 -8.41 5.55
N LEU A 411 -17.97 -7.46 5.65
CA LEU A 411 -17.67 -6.75 6.90
C LEU A 411 -18.87 -5.94 7.39
N ASP A 412 -19.59 -5.23 6.49
CA ASP A 412 -20.77 -4.46 6.85
C ASP A 412 -21.91 -5.37 7.36
N ALA A 413 -22.08 -6.54 6.75
CA ALA A 413 -23.06 -7.53 7.22
C ALA A 413 -22.74 -8.00 8.65
N LEU A 414 -21.47 -8.28 8.95
CA LEU A 414 -21.01 -8.66 10.29
C LEU A 414 -21.17 -7.51 11.29
N ALA A 415 -20.80 -6.29 10.91
CA ALA A 415 -20.91 -5.11 11.77
C ALA A 415 -22.39 -4.80 12.11
N ARG A 416 -23.30 -4.93 11.13
CA ARG A 416 -24.75 -4.73 11.35
C ARG A 416 -25.36 -5.74 12.31
N ALA A 417 -24.85 -6.98 12.32
CA ALA A 417 -25.28 -7.98 13.30
C ALA A 417 -24.93 -7.57 14.75
N GLU A 418 -23.98 -6.67 14.93
CA GLU A 418 -23.58 -6.09 16.22
C GLU A 418 -24.09 -4.65 16.43
N ALA A 419 -25.07 -4.20 15.65
CA ALA A 419 -25.62 -2.84 15.65
C ALA A 419 -24.57 -1.75 15.32
N ARG A 420 -23.51 -2.11 14.59
CA ARG A 420 -22.50 -1.22 14.01
C ARG A 420 -22.67 -1.14 12.50
N TYR A 421 -21.89 -0.33 11.80
CA TYR A 421 -21.94 -0.21 10.34
C TYR A 421 -20.58 0.16 9.75
N VAL A 422 -20.33 -0.28 8.53
CA VAL A 422 -19.17 0.17 7.76
C VAL A 422 -19.43 1.55 7.17
N SER A 423 -18.55 2.50 7.49
CA SER A 423 -18.62 3.87 6.97
C SER A 423 -17.53 4.13 5.92
N ASP A 424 -17.67 5.23 5.20
CA ASP A 424 -16.67 5.71 4.25
C ASP A 424 -15.48 6.35 4.96
N ASP A 425 -14.38 6.45 4.21
CA ASP A 425 -13.27 7.35 4.54
C ASP A 425 -13.79 8.78 4.68
N GLY A 426 -13.60 9.35 5.85
CA GLY A 426 -14.01 10.74 6.12
C GLY A 426 -13.04 11.79 5.59
N GLN A 427 -11.90 11.38 4.99
CA GLN A 427 -10.86 12.25 4.46
C GLN A 427 -10.25 11.69 3.15
N PRO A 428 -11.08 11.39 2.14
CA PRO A 428 -10.63 10.70 0.94
C PRO A 428 -9.52 11.46 0.18
N GLN A 429 -9.51 12.79 0.26
CA GLN A 429 -8.48 13.65 -0.33
C GLN A 429 -7.08 13.46 0.26
N GLN A 430 -6.95 12.74 1.40
CA GLN A 430 -5.64 12.38 1.98
C GLN A 430 -5.00 11.16 1.31
N GLY A 431 -5.80 10.38 0.57
CA GLY A 431 -5.34 9.20 -0.16
C GLY A 431 -4.80 8.09 0.75
N PHE A 432 -5.36 7.92 1.94
CA PHE A 432 -4.92 6.91 2.91
C PHE A 432 -4.98 5.48 2.35
N TYR A 433 -5.91 5.20 1.43
CA TYR A 433 -5.99 3.90 0.77
C TYR A 433 -4.68 3.47 0.10
N TYR A 434 -3.86 4.42 -0.35
CA TYR A 434 -2.59 4.16 -1.06
C TYR A 434 -1.35 4.20 -0.14
N ARG A 435 -1.56 4.20 1.18
CA ARG A 435 -0.51 4.51 2.15
C ARG A 435 -0.31 3.45 3.22
N SER A 436 -0.78 2.21 3.02
CA SER A 436 -0.51 1.08 3.90
C SER A 436 -0.38 -0.22 3.12
N ASP A 437 0.06 -1.29 3.78
CA ASP A 437 0.54 -2.55 3.19
C ASP A 437 -0.51 -3.34 2.38
N HIS A 438 -1.81 -3.08 2.57
CA HIS A 438 -2.87 -3.66 1.72
C HIS A 438 -2.79 -3.18 0.27
N PHE A 439 -2.24 -1.99 0.03
CA PHE A 439 -2.22 -1.40 -1.31
C PHE A 439 -1.37 -2.16 -2.33
N PRO A 440 -0.14 -2.63 -2.05
CA PRO A 440 0.60 -3.51 -2.94
C PRO A 440 -0.17 -4.78 -3.33
N PHE A 441 -0.90 -5.41 -2.39
CA PHE A 441 -1.76 -6.55 -2.67
C PHE A 441 -2.92 -6.17 -3.59
N ALA A 442 -3.62 -5.07 -3.30
CA ALA A 442 -4.69 -4.54 -4.13
C ALA A 442 -4.20 -4.28 -5.57
N ARG A 443 -3.07 -3.62 -5.72
CA ARG A 443 -2.43 -3.32 -7.01
C ARG A 443 -2.07 -4.59 -7.79
N ALA A 444 -1.73 -5.67 -7.10
CA ALA A 444 -1.49 -6.98 -7.70
C ALA A 444 -2.78 -7.79 -7.97
N GLY A 445 -3.95 -7.21 -7.68
CA GLY A 445 -5.26 -7.79 -7.93
C GLY A 445 -5.83 -8.62 -6.78
N VAL A 446 -5.15 -8.75 -5.66
CA VAL A 446 -5.68 -9.44 -4.47
C VAL A 446 -6.68 -8.52 -3.77
N PRO A 447 -7.95 -8.93 -3.56
CA PRO A 447 -8.90 -8.14 -2.77
C PRO A 447 -8.33 -7.86 -1.38
N ALA A 448 -8.27 -6.59 -1.02
CA ALA A 448 -7.64 -6.17 0.23
C ALA A 448 -8.58 -5.22 1.00
N LEU A 449 -8.48 -5.24 2.31
CA LEU A 449 -9.30 -4.46 3.23
C LEU A 449 -8.42 -3.83 4.31
N MET A 450 -8.62 -2.54 4.56
CA MET A 450 -8.00 -1.81 5.66
C MET A 450 -9.08 -1.07 6.48
N PRO A 451 -9.56 -1.66 7.58
CA PRO A 451 -10.41 -0.97 8.54
C PRO A 451 -9.65 0.11 9.30
N TRP A 452 -10.37 1.15 9.69
CA TRP A 452 -9.80 2.30 10.38
C TRP A 452 -10.52 2.60 11.71
N HIS A 453 -10.14 3.70 12.33
CA HIS A 453 -10.77 4.15 13.58
C HIS A 453 -12.16 4.67 13.33
N GLY A 454 -13.15 4.19 14.07
CA GLY A 454 -14.47 4.79 14.10
C GLY A 454 -14.46 6.21 14.65
N VAL A 455 -15.32 7.04 14.09
CA VAL A 455 -15.52 8.43 14.52
C VAL A 455 -16.95 8.69 15.00
N ASP A 456 -17.87 7.75 14.83
CA ASP A 456 -19.21 7.83 15.41
C ASP A 456 -19.21 7.23 16.82
N PHE A 457 -18.64 7.97 17.77
CA PHE A 457 -18.55 7.53 19.16
C PHE A 457 -19.92 7.21 19.76
N VAL A 458 -20.00 6.17 20.57
CA VAL A 458 -21.22 5.83 21.30
C VAL A 458 -21.64 6.99 22.19
N GLU A 459 -20.67 7.67 22.81
CA GLU A 459 -20.89 8.90 23.57
C GLU A 459 -20.30 10.10 22.83
N GLY A 460 -21.12 11.10 22.51
CA GLY A 460 -20.69 12.32 21.81
C GLY A 460 -20.77 12.28 20.29
N GLY A 461 -20.98 11.11 19.67
CA GLY A 461 -21.20 10.98 18.22
C GLY A 461 -20.00 11.41 17.36
N LYS A 462 -20.29 11.70 16.09
CA LYS A 462 -19.25 12.03 15.08
C LYS A 462 -18.45 13.28 15.38
N GLU A 463 -19.07 14.30 16.01
CA GLU A 463 -18.38 15.55 16.33
C GLU A 463 -17.25 15.31 17.34
N ALA A 464 -17.55 14.58 18.42
CA ALA A 464 -16.56 14.22 19.44
C ALA A 464 -15.47 13.30 18.86
N GLY A 465 -15.85 12.30 18.03
CA GLY A 465 -14.91 11.38 17.42
C GLY A 465 -13.93 12.10 16.48
N TRP A 466 -14.42 12.96 15.59
CA TRP A 466 -13.54 13.75 14.72
C TRP A 466 -12.63 14.71 15.50
N ALA A 467 -13.12 15.28 16.61
CA ALA A 467 -12.29 16.12 17.46
C ALA A 467 -11.16 15.31 18.11
N ALA A 468 -11.47 14.14 18.66
CA ALA A 468 -10.50 13.25 19.28
C ALA A 468 -9.47 12.73 18.26
N TRP A 469 -9.92 12.33 17.06
CA TRP A 469 -9.04 11.85 16.00
C TRP A 469 -8.05 12.94 15.56
N ARG A 470 -8.54 14.15 15.24
CA ARG A 470 -7.65 15.26 14.83
C ARG A 470 -6.65 15.64 15.90
N ALA A 471 -7.08 15.65 17.16
CA ALA A 471 -6.20 15.98 18.28
C ALA A 471 -5.07 14.95 18.42
N ARG A 472 -5.40 13.65 18.36
CA ARG A 472 -4.41 12.58 18.47
C ARG A 472 -3.50 12.54 17.26
N PHE A 473 -4.06 12.45 16.05
CA PHE A 473 -3.28 12.33 14.82
C PHE A 473 -2.30 13.49 14.65
N GLY A 474 -2.76 14.72 14.88
CA GLY A 474 -1.90 15.90 14.79
C GLY A 474 -0.81 16.00 15.86
N ALA A 475 -0.98 15.31 17.00
CA ALA A 475 -0.04 15.36 18.10
C ALA A 475 1.01 14.25 18.07
N VAL A 476 0.65 13.05 17.57
CA VAL A 476 1.51 11.86 17.74
C VAL A 476 1.97 11.22 16.43
N TYR A 477 1.20 11.34 15.33
CA TYR A 477 1.54 10.66 14.07
C TYR A 477 2.93 11.06 13.57
N HIS A 478 3.84 10.08 13.46
CA HIS A 478 5.26 10.26 13.12
C HIS A 478 5.99 11.26 14.02
N GLN A 479 5.68 11.22 15.33
CA GLN A 479 6.34 12.05 16.35
C GLN A 479 6.92 11.16 17.46
N PRO A 480 7.97 11.61 18.18
CA PRO A 480 8.46 10.89 19.37
C PRO A 480 7.39 10.74 20.45
N SER A 481 6.35 11.59 20.43
CA SER A 481 5.21 11.51 21.36
C SER A 481 4.21 10.38 21.06
N ASP A 482 4.43 9.57 20.01
CA ASP A 482 3.67 8.34 19.82
C ASP A 482 4.14 7.24 20.76
N GLU A 483 3.81 7.42 22.03
CA GLU A 483 4.13 6.51 23.10
C GLU A 483 2.90 5.77 23.63
N TRP A 484 3.13 4.60 24.22
CA TRP A 484 2.09 3.86 24.92
C TRP A 484 1.55 4.65 26.12
N SER A 485 0.23 4.56 26.32
CA SER A 485 -0.42 5.15 27.49
C SER A 485 -1.38 4.16 28.16
N ALA A 486 -1.36 4.14 29.48
CA ALA A 486 -2.31 3.36 30.27
C ALA A 486 -3.77 3.89 30.17
N ASP A 487 -3.95 5.10 29.66
CA ASP A 487 -5.26 5.74 29.48
C ASP A 487 -5.96 5.35 28.17
N TRP A 488 -5.37 4.48 27.36
CA TRP A 488 -5.99 4.02 26.12
C TRP A 488 -7.23 3.17 26.39
N ASP A 489 -8.34 3.54 25.77
CA ASP A 489 -9.54 2.69 25.74
C ASP A 489 -9.54 1.81 24.49
N LEU A 490 -9.15 0.56 24.65
CA LEU A 490 -9.03 -0.44 23.60
C LEU A 490 -10.35 -1.19 23.30
N THR A 491 -11.49 -0.72 23.82
CA THR A 491 -12.78 -1.39 23.58
C THR A 491 -13.06 -1.55 22.08
N SER A 492 -12.96 -0.46 21.33
CA SER A 492 -13.17 -0.51 19.87
C SER A 492 -12.11 -1.32 19.13
N ALA A 493 -10.87 -1.38 19.64
CA ALA A 493 -9.84 -2.25 19.07
C ALA A 493 -10.25 -3.73 19.16
N VAL A 494 -10.71 -4.16 20.35
CA VAL A 494 -11.24 -5.52 20.59
C VAL A 494 -12.45 -5.82 19.71
N GLU A 495 -13.39 -4.86 19.61
CA GLU A 495 -14.57 -5.00 18.76
C GLU A 495 -14.19 -5.15 17.27
N ASN A 496 -13.27 -4.32 16.77
CA ASN A 496 -12.80 -4.41 15.39
C ASN A 496 -12.06 -5.72 15.13
N LEU A 497 -11.14 -6.14 16.00
CA LEU A 497 -10.47 -7.44 15.88
C LEU A 497 -11.46 -8.61 15.88
N THR A 498 -12.55 -8.50 16.67
CA THR A 498 -13.64 -9.49 16.68
C THR A 498 -14.34 -9.57 15.32
N LEU A 499 -14.63 -8.44 14.68
CA LEU A 499 -15.21 -8.41 13.34
C LEU A 499 -14.27 -9.03 12.31
N LEU A 500 -12.98 -8.66 12.34
CA LEU A 500 -11.97 -9.19 11.41
C LEU A 500 -11.70 -10.68 11.62
N TYR A 501 -11.76 -11.17 12.85
CA TYR A 501 -11.71 -12.60 13.16
C TYR A 501 -12.87 -13.36 12.51
N ARG A 502 -14.09 -12.85 12.64
CA ARG A 502 -15.28 -13.48 12.03
C ARG A 502 -15.23 -13.44 10.52
N LEU A 503 -14.81 -12.32 9.94
CA LEU A 503 -14.59 -12.19 8.49
C LEU A 503 -13.57 -13.21 8.00
N GLY A 504 -12.42 -13.31 8.68
CA GLY A 504 -11.40 -14.27 8.33
C GLY A 504 -11.85 -15.74 8.45
N LEU A 505 -12.61 -16.10 9.49
CA LEU A 505 -13.19 -17.45 9.61
C LEU A 505 -14.23 -17.74 8.50
N GLN A 506 -15.04 -16.75 8.13
CA GLN A 506 -15.98 -16.87 7.02
C GLN A 506 -15.23 -17.16 5.72
N LEU A 507 -14.20 -16.38 5.41
CA LEU A 507 -13.35 -16.57 4.23
C LEU A 507 -12.57 -17.90 4.28
N ALA A 508 -12.05 -18.26 5.45
CA ALA A 508 -11.21 -19.45 5.62
C ALA A 508 -11.98 -20.76 5.46
N ASN A 509 -13.27 -20.75 5.75
CA ASN A 509 -14.11 -21.97 5.71
C ASN A 509 -15.15 -21.93 4.57
N GLY A 510 -15.41 -20.76 3.98
CA GLY A 510 -16.32 -20.61 2.84
C GLY A 510 -15.68 -21.01 1.51
N ASP A 511 -16.52 -21.22 0.49
CA ASP A 511 -16.08 -21.53 -0.88
C ASP A 511 -15.96 -20.27 -1.75
N GLU A 512 -16.62 -19.20 -1.33
CA GLU A 512 -16.68 -17.94 -2.08
C GLU A 512 -15.31 -17.25 -2.11
N TRP A 513 -15.03 -16.58 -3.23
CA TRP A 513 -13.87 -15.72 -3.42
C TRP A 513 -14.33 -14.26 -3.43
N PRO A 514 -13.71 -13.38 -2.65
CA PRO A 514 -13.97 -11.96 -2.77
C PRO A 514 -13.66 -11.45 -4.18
N THR A 515 -14.47 -10.52 -4.66
CA THR A 515 -14.34 -9.96 -6.01
C THR A 515 -14.19 -8.44 -5.97
N TRP A 516 -13.52 -7.90 -6.97
CA TRP A 516 -13.47 -6.47 -7.20
C TRP A 516 -14.79 -5.97 -7.79
N LYS A 517 -15.25 -4.81 -7.33
CA LYS A 517 -16.42 -4.16 -7.92
C LYS A 517 -16.09 -3.64 -9.33
N PRO A 518 -17.07 -3.52 -10.23
CA PRO A 518 -16.82 -3.17 -11.64
C PRO A 518 -16.11 -1.83 -11.87
N THR A 519 -16.23 -0.90 -10.92
CA THR A 519 -15.59 0.42 -10.94
C THR A 519 -14.17 0.43 -10.41
N SER A 520 -13.70 -0.70 -9.84
CA SER A 520 -12.36 -0.80 -9.28
C SER A 520 -11.29 -0.88 -10.36
N GLU A 521 -10.25 -0.09 -10.20
CA GLU A 521 -9.06 -0.08 -11.06
C GLU A 521 -8.21 -1.36 -10.96
N PHE A 522 -8.40 -2.16 -9.89
CA PHE A 522 -7.61 -3.37 -9.62
C PHE A 522 -8.25 -4.65 -10.18
N GLY A 523 -9.54 -4.61 -10.52
CA GLY A 523 -10.28 -5.80 -10.97
C GLY A 523 -9.69 -6.46 -12.22
N GLN A 524 -9.19 -5.68 -13.16
CA GLN A 524 -8.61 -6.19 -14.41
C GLN A 524 -7.33 -7.01 -14.19
N VAL A 525 -6.56 -6.71 -13.15
CA VAL A 525 -5.38 -7.51 -12.79
C VAL A 525 -5.81 -8.89 -12.30
N ARG A 526 -6.85 -8.96 -11.47
CA ARG A 526 -7.39 -10.21 -10.92
C ARG A 526 -7.96 -11.15 -11.97
N VAL A 527 -8.62 -10.61 -12.99
CA VAL A 527 -9.19 -11.39 -14.10
C VAL A 527 -8.12 -12.19 -14.85
N ARG A 528 -6.90 -11.65 -15.00
CA ARG A 528 -5.80 -12.33 -15.71
C ARG A 528 -5.38 -13.63 -15.04
N SER A 529 -5.62 -13.79 -13.75
CA SER A 529 -5.28 -14.98 -12.95
C SER A 529 -6.47 -15.89 -12.65
N GLU A 530 -7.64 -15.66 -13.26
CA GLU A 530 -8.87 -16.41 -12.97
C GLU A 530 -8.72 -17.91 -13.19
N ALA A 531 -7.98 -18.33 -14.21
CA ALA A 531 -7.78 -19.75 -14.51
C ALA A 531 -7.04 -20.52 -13.41
N ALA A 532 -6.26 -19.86 -12.56
CA ALA A 532 -5.57 -20.49 -11.43
C ALA A 532 -6.49 -20.77 -10.23
N ARG A 533 -7.73 -20.22 -10.25
CA ARG A 533 -8.75 -20.40 -9.20
C ARG A 533 -9.89 -21.33 -9.58
N GLN A 534 -9.88 -21.87 -10.80
CA GLN A 534 -10.85 -22.85 -11.32
C GLN A 534 -10.30 -24.28 -11.17
#